data_e1d4b4d3887b2be8e3457d1f96a61079
#
_entry.id   e1d4b4d3887b2be8e3457d1f96a61079
#
_cell.length_a   1.000
_cell.length_b   1.000
_cell.length_c   1.000
_cell.angle_alpha   90.00
_cell.angle_beta   90.00
_cell.angle_gamma   90.00
#
_symmetry.space_group_name_H-M   'P 1'
#
loop_
_entity.id
_entity.type
_entity.pdbx_description
1 polymer ?
#
loop_
_entity_poly.entity_id
_entity_poly.type
_entity_poly.pdbx_seq_one_letter_code
_entity_poly.pdbx_strand_id
1 'polypeptide(L)'
;MNQLIGTGNLIGNPPKVVSSLYYFLILDMTKTTTYIDQHLGRFTDELMALLRIPSISADPAYSTSVLACANEVAAHLIKIGVDDVEVIPTNGHPIVFGQKIINPSLPTVLVYGHYDVQPADPMELWHSPAFEPVIKTTEIHPEGAIFARGACDDKGQFYMHVKAVEAMLSSGELPCNVKFMIEGEEEIGSEHLGYFVKENKDKLKADVILVSDTGMIANDVPSVTTGLRGLSYVEVEVTGPNRDLHSGLYGGCVKNPINALCEMIASLHDENGKITVEGFYDSVVEISRADRDAMAQAPFSEEAYKKALNLPDTYGEKGYTTPERGSIRPTLDVNGIWGGYIGEGAKTVIASQAFAKISMRLVPNQDPEEITQLFQTHFERIAPTGVTVKVTPHHGGQAAVTPLDSIGYRAAALAYKETFGKEAIPVRSGGSIPIIAMFEQELGLKTILMGFGLDSDAIHSPNEHFGLFNYRMGIKTIPYFYKHFVELSNV
;
A
#
# COMPACT_ATOMS: atom_id res chain seq x y z
N MET A 1 -46.44 -70.74 24.10
CA MET A 1 -45.68 -70.05 25.16
C MET A 1 -45.07 -68.78 24.49
N ASN A 2 -45.60 -67.64 24.85
CA ASN A 2 -45.32 -66.34 24.28
C ASN A 2 -43.96 -65.79 24.72
N GLN A 3 -43.23 -65.11 23.84
CA GLN A 3 -42.35 -64.03 24.21
C GLN A 3 -42.45 -62.91 23.20
N LEU A 4 -42.77 -61.74 23.74
CA LEU A 4 -42.88 -60.47 23.09
C LEU A 4 -41.46 -59.90 22.62
N ILE A 5 -41.40 -59.39 21.43
CA ILE A 5 -40.24 -58.58 20.96
C ILE A 5 -40.69 -57.13 20.91
N GLY A 6 -40.08 -56.34 21.78
CA GLY A 6 -40.27 -54.88 21.82
C GLY A 6 -39.51 -54.18 20.69
N THR A 7 -40.19 -53.31 19.94
CA THR A 7 -39.65 -52.41 18.94
C THR A 7 -39.16 -51.13 19.64
N GLY A 8 -37.84 -50.96 19.74
CA GLY A 8 -37.20 -49.70 20.17
C GLY A 8 -36.87 -48.85 18.96
N ASN A 9 -37.57 -47.71 18.78
CA ASN A 9 -37.23 -46.67 17.86
C ASN A 9 -35.94 -45.96 18.32
N LEU A 10 -34.84 -46.16 17.60
CA LEU A 10 -33.63 -45.33 17.70
C LEU A 10 -33.67 -44.30 16.56
N ILE A 11 -34.23 -43.12 16.85
CA ILE A 11 -34.00 -41.94 16.03
C ILE A 11 -32.63 -41.35 16.47
N GLY A 12 -31.57 -41.84 15.84
CA GLY A 12 -30.25 -41.23 15.98
C GLY A 12 -30.19 -39.96 15.14
N ASN A 13 -29.81 -38.85 15.74
CA ASN A 13 -29.46 -37.65 15.01
C ASN A 13 -28.36 -37.98 13.98
N PRO A 14 -28.42 -37.48 12.73
CA PRO A 14 -27.35 -37.67 11.76
C PRO A 14 -26.08 -37.00 12.28
N PRO A 15 -24.90 -37.62 12.07
CA PRO A 15 -23.64 -37.07 12.56
C PRO A 15 -23.37 -35.72 11.92
N LYS A 16 -22.86 -34.75 12.70
CA LYS A 16 -22.52 -33.39 12.32
C LYS A 16 -21.52 -33.28 11.12
N VAL A 17 -20.93 -34.40 10.70
CA VAL A 17 -19.99 -34.48 9.56
C VAL A 17 -20.66 -34.33 8.21
N VAL A 18 -21.96 -34.60 8.07
CA VAL A 18 -22.68 -34.53 6.81
C VAL A 18 -22.99 -33.07 6.38
N SER A 19 -23.04 -32.14 7.35
CA SER A 19 -23.32 -30.73 7.04
C SER A 19 -22.12 -29.96 6.49
N SER A 20 -20.88 -30.36 6.81
CA SER A 20 -19.68 -29.68 6.29
C SER A 20 -19.37 -30.07 4.84
N LEU A 21 -19.59 -31.34 4.47
CA LEU A 21 -19.38 -31.78 3.06
C LEU A 21 -20.41 -31.18 2.07
N TYR A 22 -21.63 -30.85 2.54
CA TYR A 22 -22.62 -30.18 1.69
C TYR A 22 -22.31 -28.71 1.39
N TYR A 23 -21.56 -28.03 2.28
CA TYR A 23 -21.15 -26.65 2.08
C TYR A 23 -20.02 -26.52 1.03
N PHE A 24 -19.18 -27.56 0.86
CA PHE A 24 -18.07 -27.59 -0.10
C PHE A 24 -18.48 -27.78 -1.57
N LEU A 25 -19.72 -28.20 -1.84
CA LEU A 25 -20.16 -28.59 -3.19
C LEU A 25 -20.76 -27.43 -4.03
N ILE A 26 -20.80 -26.17 -3.52
CA ILE A 26 -21.63 -25.13 -4.15
C ILE A 26 -20.93 -23.76 -4.27
N LEU A 27 -19.62 -23.64 -4.07
CA LEU A 27 -18.93 -22.35 -4.26
C LEU A 27 -18.42 -22.21 -5.70
N ASP A 28 -19.32 -22.02 -6.67
CA ASP A 28 -18.92 -21.86 -8.08
C ASP A 28 -18.85 -20.42 -8.57
N MET A 29 -19.29 -19.43 -7.78
CA MET A 29 -19.32 -17.98 -8.07
C MET A 29 -19.97 -17.59 -9.43
N THR A 30 -20.68 -18.51 -10.08
CA THR A 30 -21.26 -18.27 -11.40
C THR A 30 -22.36 -17.20 -11.36
N LYS A 31 -23.22 -17.22 -10.33
CA LYS A 31 -24.28 -16.21 -10.20
C LYS A 31 -23.68 -14.83 -9.85
N THR A 32 -22.65 -14.83 -9.01
CA THR A 32 -21.91 -13.60 -8.65
C THR A 32 -21.28 -12.96 -9.87
N THR A 33 -20.55 -13.72 -10.70
CA THR A 33 -19.94 -13.19 -11.92
C THR A 33 -20.98 -12.73 -12.94
N THR A 34 -22.10 -13.45 -13.05
CA THR A 34 -23.22 -13.04 -13.91
C THR A 34 -23.85 -11.73 -13.43
N TYR A 35 -24.05 -11.58 -12.11
CA TYR A 35 -24.56 -10.34 -11.52
C TYR A 35 -23.60 -9.16 -11.81
N ILE A 36 -22.29 -9.37 -11.67
CA ILE A 36 -21.28 -8.35 -11.98
C ILE A 36 -21.40 -7.89 -13.44
N ASP A 37 -21.45 -8.82 -14.38
CA ASP A 37 -21.54 -8.49 -15.82
C ASP A 37 -22.82 -7.71 -16.16
N GLN A 38 -23.93 -8.04 -15.52
CA GLN A 38 -25.22 -7.35 -15.73
C GLN A 38 -25.26 -5.94 -15.13
N HIS A 39 -24.45 -5.65 -14.11
CA HIS A 39 -24.49 -4.40 -13.36
C HIS A 39 -23.25 -3.52 -13.52
N LEU A 40 -22.27 -3.92 -14.34
CA LEU A 40 -20.99 -3.22 -14.47
C LEU A 40 -21.15 -1.72 -14.83
N GLY A 41 -22.09 -1.39 -15.72
CA GLY A 41 -22.38 0.02 -16.05
C GLY A 41 -22.80 0.83 -14.83
N ARG A 42 -23.74 0.31 -14.03
CA ARG A 42 -24.17 0.95 -12.78
C ARG A 42 -23.02 1.07 -11.79
N PHE A 43 -22.18 0.04 -11.65
CA PHE A 43 -21.00 0.07 -10.76
C PHE A 43 -20.02 1.17 -11.17
N THR A 44 -19.80 1.34 -12.48
CA THR A 44 -18.98 2.41 -13.03
C THR A 44 -19.57 3.78 -12.75
N ASP A 45 -20.88 3.97 -12.94
CA ASP A 45 -21.56 5.24 -12.67
C ASP A 45 -21.51 5.61 -11.19
N GLU A 46 -21.68 4.64 -10.29
CA GLU A 46 -21.60 4.84 -8.85
C GLU A 46 -20.16 5.20 -8.41
N LEU A 47 -19.13 4.56 -8.99
CA LEU A 47 -17.74 4.96 -8.76
C LEU A 47 -17.48 6.39 -9.27
N MET A 48 -17.92 6.72 -10.47
CA MET A 48 -17.78 8.07 -11.02
C MET A 48 -18.50 9.12 -10.14
N ALA A 49 -19.61 8.77 -9.49
CA ALA A 49 -20.26 9.66 -8.54
C ALA A 49 -19.40 9.89 -7.28
N LEU A 50 -18.78 8.83 -6.73
CA LEU A 50 -17.88 8.92 -5.60
C LEU A 50 -16.61 9.75 -5.91
N LEU A 51 -16.07 9.63 -7.14
CA LEU A 51 -14.90 10.39 -7.59
C LEU A 51 -15.13 11.89 -7.72
N ARG A 52 -16.41 12.34 -7.83
CA ARG A 52 -16.75 13.77 -7.85
C ARG A 52 -16.58 14.45 -6.50
N ILE A 53 -16.44 13.70 -5.42
CA ILE A 53 -16.24 14.26 -4.08
C ILE A 53 -14.75 14.52 -3.87
N PRO A 54 -14.29 15.78 -3.76
CA PRO A 54 -12.87 16.11 -3.61
C PRO A 54 -12.42 15.91 -2.15
N SER A 55 -12.23 14.66 -1.74
CA SER A 55 -11.84 14.29 -0.38
C SER A 55 -10.34 14.44 -0.12
N ILE A 56 -9.80 15.63 -0.37
CA ILE A 56 -8.38 15.94 -0.14
C ILE A 56 -8.13 16.07 1.36
N SER A 57 -7.43 15.10 1.96
CA SER A 57 -7.16 15.07 3.41
C SER A 57 -6.14 16.11 3.85
N ALA A 58 -5.17 16.43 3.00
CA ALA A 58 -4.06 17.32 3.32
C ALA A 58 -4.45 18.80 3.46
N ASP A 59 -5.63 19.21 2.96
CA ASP A 59 -6.06 20.61 2.99
C ASP A 59 -7.33 20.77 3.85
N PRO A 60 -7.26 21.51 4.97
CA PRO A 60 -8.41 21.77 5.84
C PRO A 60 -9.64 22.38 5.13
N ALA A 61 -9.45 23.06 3.99
CA ALA A 61 -10.55 23.61 3.20
C ALA A 61 -11.49 22.51 2.66
N TYR A 62 -11.00 21.28 2.51
CA TYR A 62 -11.75 20.13 2.03
C TYR A 62 -12.33 19.24 3.14
N SER A 63 -12.16 19.57 4.43
CA SER A 63 -12.63 18.73 5.54
C SER A 63 -14.12 18.36 5.44
N THR A 64 -14.96 19.26 4.94
CA THR A 64 -16.39 18.98 4.69
C THR A 64 -16.58 17.96 3.58
N SER A 65 -15.77 18.01 2.54
CA SER A 65 -15.80 17.05 1.43
C SER A 65 -15.28 15.67 1.85
N VAL A 66 -14.25 15.63 2.69
CA VAL A 66 -13.72 14.38 3.30
C VAL A 66 -14.83 13.71 4.12
N LEU A 67 -15.53 14.45 4.99
CA LEU A 67 -16.66 13.92 5.75
C LEU A 67 -17.82 13.49 4.84
N ALA A 68 -18.11 14.25 3.77
CA ALA A 68 -19.15 13.89 2.80
C ALA A 68 -18.80 12.57 2.09
N CYS A 69 -17.52 12.35 1.74
CA CYS A 69 -17.07 11.11 1.15
C CYS A 69 -17.23 9.93 2.12
N ALA A 70 -16.86 10.08 3.39
CA ALA A 70 -17.07 9.06 4.43
C ALA A 70 -18.56 8.66 4.54
N ASN A 71 -19.45 9.64 4.55
CA ASN A 71 -20.90 9.41 4.62
C ASN A 71 -21.43 8.70 3.36
N GLU A 72 -20.90 9.02 2.17
CA GLU A 72 -21.29 8.35 0.92
C GLU A 72 -20.82 6.90 0.90
N VAL A 73 -19.58 6.62 1.35
CA VAL A 73 -19.08 5.25 1.52
C VAL A 73 -19.96 4.46 2.48
N ALA A 74 -20.32 5.05 3.63
CA ALA A 74 -21.21 4.42 4.59
C ALA A 74 -22.61 4.14 3.99
N ALA A 75 -23.17 5.09 3.24
CA ALA A 75 -24.45 4.91 2.55
C ALA A 75 -24.40 3.77 1.53
N HIS A 76 -23.30 3.64 0.79
CA HIS A 76 -23.09 2.52 -0.14
C HIS A 76 -23.00 1.18 0.58
N LEU A 77 -22.29 1.08 1.70
CA LEU A 77 -22.24 -0.15 2.51
C LEU A 77 -23.63 -0.55 3.04
N ILE A 78 -24.41 0.41 3.56
CA ILE A 78 -25.79 0.17 4.01
C ILE A 78 -26.65 -0.33 2.83
N LYS A 79 -26.56 0.35 1.67
CA LYS A 79 -27.35 0.02 0.47
C LYS A 79 -27.15 -1.41 -0.01
N ILE A 80 -25.94 -1.94 0.10
CA ILE A 80 -25.61 -3.31 -0.34
C ILE A 80 -25.94 -4.37 0.72
N GLY A 81 -26.39 -3.98 1.92
CA GLY A 81 -26.81 -4.91 2.98
C GLY A 81 -25.69 -5.29 3.97
N VAL A 82 -24.64 -4.47 4.08
CA VAL A 82 -23.69 -4.53 5.20
C VAL A 82 -24.37 -4.03 6.47
N ASP A 83 -24.17 -4.72 7.59
CA ASP A 83 -24.73 -4.40 8.89
C ASP A 83 -23.75 -3.55 9.72
N ASP A 84 -24.22 -2.97 10.81
CA ASP A 84 -23.42 -2.22 11.80
C ASP A 84 -22.51 -1.16 11.15
N VAL A 85 -23.01 -0.44 10.16
CA VAL A 85 -22.25 0.61 9.45
C VAL A 85 -22.18 1.88 10.29
N GLU A 86 -20.99 2.33 10.59
CA GLU A 86 -20.69 3.49 11.42
C GLU A 86 -19.66 4.41 10.72
N VAL A 87 -19.87 5.73 10.81
CA VAL A 87 -18.82 6.73 10.54
C VAL A 87 -18.23 7.14 11.88
N ILE A 88 -17.08 6.62 12.22
CA ILE A 88 -16.47 6.75 13.55
C ILE A 88 -15.52 7.94 13.55
N PRO A 89 -15.77 8.98 14.36
CA PRO A 89 -14.89 10.12 14.44
C PRO A 89 -13.53 9.73 15.05
N THR A 90 -12.47 10.35 14.54
CA THR A 90 -11.12 10.33 15.11
C THR A 90 -10.72 11.76 15.50
N ASN A 91 -9.48 11.95 15.94
CA ASN A 91 -8.92 13.30 16.12
C ASN A 91 -8.59 13.99 14.78
N GLY A 92 -8.62 13.25 13.68
CA GLY A 92 -8.49 13.72 12.30
C GLY A 92 -9.74 13.42 11.47
N HIS A 93 -9.57 12.74 10.34
CA HIS A 93 -10.68 12.34 9.49
C HIS A 93 -11.33 11.03 9.97
N PRO A 94 -12.67 10.87 9.80
CA PRO A 94 -13.37 9.70 10.33
C PRO A 94 -13.03 8.40 9.61
N ILE A 95 -13.21 7.28 10.30
CA ILE A 95 -13.11 5.93 9.75
C ILE A 95 -14.51 5.40 9.50
N VAL A 96 -14.75 4.82 8.33
CA VAL A 96 -15.99 4.11 8.00
C VAL A 96 -15.79 2.62 8.33
N PHE A 97 -16.57 2.13 9.28
CA PHE A 97 -16.61 0.72 9.63
C PHE A 97 -17.96 0.12 9.22
N GLY A 98 -17.98 -1.16 8.85
CA GLY A 98 -19.18 -1.95 8.63
C GLY A 98 -18.87 -3.44 8.64
N GLN A 99 -19.86 -4.29 8.93
CA GLN A 99 -19.64 -5.74 8.91
C GLN A 99 -20.85 -6.50 8.38
N LYS A 100 -20.57 -7.67 7.82
CA LYS A 100 -21.59 -8.68 7.49
C LYS A 100 -21.17 -10.03 8.05
N ILE A 101 -21.75 -10.39 9.16
CA ILE A 101 -21.50 -11.68 9.83
C ILE A 101 -22.61 -12.64 9.42
N ILE A 102 -22.32 -13.53 8.48
CA ILE A 102 -23.29 -14.54 8.02
C ILE A 102 -23.31 -15.78 8.93
N ASN A 103 -22.16 -16.11 9.52
CA ASN A 103 -22.02 -17.18 10.52
C ASN A 103 -20.75 -16.97 11.34
N PRO A 104 -20.81 -16.81 12.67
CA PRO A 104 -19.63 -16.58 13.51
C PRO A 104 -18.56 -17.68 13.48
N SER A 105 -18.88 -18.88 12.99
CA SER A 105 -17.91 -19.98 12.86
C SER A 105 -17.16 -19.99 11.53
N LEU A 106 -17.52 -19.13 10.60
CA LEU A 106 -16.80 -18.98 9.33
C LEU A 106 -15.66 -17.98 9.47
N PRO A 107 -14.62 -18.10 8.60
CA PRO A 107 -13.57 -17.10 8.53
C PRO A 107 -14.10 -15.69 8.26
N THR A 108 -13.35 -14.69 8.70
CA THR A 108 -13.67 -13.28 8.52
C THR A 108 -12.56 -12.59 7.74
N VAL A 109 -12.91 -11.93 6.65
CA VAL A 109 -12.01 -11.07 5.89
C VAL A 109 -12.27 -9.62 6.30
N LEU A 110 -11.23 -8.90 6.71
CA LEU A 110 -11.26 -7.45 6.93
C LEU A 110 -10.75 -6.75 5.67
N VAL A 111 -11.60 -6.01 5.00
CA VAL A 111 -11.23 -5.16 3.86
C VAL A 111 -10.75 -3.83 4.41
N TYR A 112 -9.56 -3.42 3.99
CA TYR A 112 -9.03 -2.09 4.24
C TYR A 112 -8.86 -1.34 2.91
N GLY A 113 -9.06 -0.03 2.95
CA GLY A 113 -8.80 0.94 1.89
C GLY A 113 -8.95 2.35 2.42
N HIS A 114 -8.77 3.36 1.56
CA HIS A 114 -8.93 4.76 1.95
C HIS A 114 -9.78 5.55 0.97
N TYR A 115 -10.55 6.51 1.50
CA TYR A 115 -11.43 7.35 0.71
C TYR A 115 -10.90 8.77 0.50
N ASP A 116 -9.82 9.15 1.19
CA ASP A 116 -9.12 10.41 0.93
C ASP A 116 -8.25 10.31 -0.33
N VAL A 117 -7.80 11.44 -0.81
CA VAL A 117 -7.01 11.55 -2.03
C VAL A 117 -5.97 12.66 -1.92
N GLN A 118 -4.88 12.55 -2.68
CA GLN A 118 -3.88 13.60 -2.83
C GLN A 118 -4.47 14.88 -3.44
N PRO A 119 -3.86 16.06 -3.16
CA PRO A 119 -4.13 17.28 -3.93
C PRO A 119 -3.99 17.06 -5.43
N ALA A 120 -4.79 17.77 -6.21
CA ALA A 120 -4.79 17.63 -7.67
C ALA A 120 -3.77 18.54 -8.37
N ASP A 121 -2.97 19.28 -7.63
CA ASP A 121 -1.96 20.19 -8.16
C ASP A 121 -0.82 19.46 -8.92
N PRO A 122 -0.30 20.05 -9.98
CA PRO A 122 -0.71 21.32 -10.60
C PRO A 122 -1.93 21.14 -11.52
N MET A 123 -2.98 21.92 -11.27
CA MET A 123 -4.28 21.81 -11.96
C MET A 123 -4.22 22.06 -13.47
N GLU A 124 -3.29 22.88 -13.92
CA GLU A 124 -3.12 23.23 -15.34
C GLU A 124 -2.61 22.08 -16.20
N LEU A 125 -2.09 21.02 -15.60
CA LEU A 125 -1.61 19.84 -16.34
C LEU A 125 -2.68 18.76 -16.54
N TRP A 126 -3.88 18.94 -15.96
CA TRP A 126 -4.97 18.00 -16.16
C TRP A 126 -5.65 18.24 -17.53
N HIS A 127 -5.86 17.15 -18.28
CA HIS A 127 -6.58 17.18 -19.55
C HIS A 127 -8.12 17.25 -19.40
N SER A 128 -8.64 16.98 -18.21
CA SER A 128 -10.02 17.15 -17.76
C SER A 128 -9.99 17.51 -16.29
N PRO A 129 -10.98 18.23 -15.73
CA PRO A 129 -10.97 18.59 -14.32
C PRO A 129 -10.83 17.36 -13.42
N ALA A 130 -9.95 17.43 -12.41
CA ALA A 130 -9.56 16.30 -11.58
C ALA A 130 -10.73 15.59 -10.86
N PHE A 131 -11.81 16.32 -10.53
CA PHE A 131 -13.00 15.81 -9.86
C PHE A 131 -14.23 15.78 -10.76
N GLU A 132 -14.05 15.84 -12.07
CA GLU A 132 -15.07 15.60 -13.08
C GLU A 132 -14.70 14.35 -13.90
N PRO A 133 -14.94 13.12 -13.36
CA PRO A 133 -14.49 11.90 -13.97
C PRO A 133 -15.00 11.73 -15.40
N VAL A 134 -14.11 11.37 -16.32
CA VAL A 134 -14.41 11.11 -17.73
C VAL A 134 -13.79 9.80 -18.14
N ILE A 135 -14.45 9.10 -19.07
CA ILE A 135 -13.90 7.87 -19.66
C ILE A 135 -13.21 8.21 -20.98
N LYS A 136 -11.95 7.81 -21.11
CA LYS A 136 -11.15 7.96 -22.34
C LYS A 136 -10.41 6.66 -22.64
N THR A 137 -10.22 6.34 -23.92
CA THR A 137 -9.39 5.21 -24.36
C THR A 137 -7.93 5.62 -24.43
N THR A 138 -7.02 4.71 -24.10
CA THR A 138 -5.58 4.84 -24.28
C THR A 138 -5.02 3.58 -24.95
N GLU A 139 -3.75 3.58 -25.32
CA GLU A 139 -3.10 2.38 -25.86
C GLU A 139 -3.08 1.24 -24.82
N ILE A 140 -2.93 1.57 -23.55
CA ILE A 140 -2.88 0.60 -22.43
C ILE A 140 -4.30 0.18 -22.03
N HIS A 141 -5.26 1.09 -22.13
CA HIS A 141 -6.66 0.87 -21.76
C HIS A 141 -7.58 1.02 -22.99
N PRO A 142 -7.60 0.05 -23.91
CA PRO A 142 -8.43 0.12 -25.13
C PRO A 142 -9.93 0.02 -24.84
N GLU A 143 -10.33 -0.57 -23.71
CA GLU A 143 -11.73 -0.59 -23.24
C GLU A 143 -12.14 0.73 -22.57
N GLY A 144 -11.18 1.64 -22.34
CA GLY A 144 -11.35 2.90 -21.63
C GLY A 144 -10.74 2.88 -20.22
N ALA A 145 -10.46 4.07 -19.71
CA ALA A 145 -10.08 4.32 -18.32
C ALA A 145 -10.85 5.51 -17.78
N ILE A 146 -11.15 5.51 -16.49
CA ILE A 146 -11.76 6.62 -15.77
C ILE A 146 -10.64 7.57 -15.36
N PHE A 147 -10.63 8.79 -15.89
CA PHE A 147 -9.67 9.83 -15.56
C PHE A 147 -10.27 10.72 -14.48
N ALA A 148 -9.72 10.66 -13.28
CA ALA A 148 -10.03 11.52 -12.13
C ALA A 148 -9.00 11.30 -11.01
N ARG A 149 -8.84 12.27 -10.10
CA ARG A 149 -8.10 12.05 -8.86
C ARG A 149 -8.84 11.04 -7.97
N GLY A 150 -8.11 10.05 -7.42
CA GLY A 150 -8.66 8.94 -6.65
C GLY A 150 -9.19 7.80 -7.51
N ALA A 151 -9.05 7.86 -8.85
CA ALA A 151 -9.58 6.83 -9.73
C ALA A 151 -8.88 5.49 -9.54
N CYS A 152 -7.57 5.48 -9.30
CA CYS A 152 -6.77 4.30 -9.00
C CYS A 152 -6.40 4.24 -7.52
N ASP A 153 -6.11 5.38 -6.91
CA ASP A 153 -5.58 5.54 -5.56
C ASP A 153 -6.56 6.34 -4.67
N ASP A 154 -7.34 5.69 -3.81
CA ASP A 154 -7.69 4.25 -3.70
C ASP A 154 -9.20 4.03 -3.94
N LYS A 155 -9.98 5.13 -4.21
CA LYS A 155 -11.45 5.04 -4.36
C LYS A 155 -11.85 3.96 -5.38
N GLY A 156 -11.17 3.91 -6.55
CA GLY A 156 -11.48 2.89 -7.55
C GLY A 156 -11.19 1.49 -7.04
N GLN A 157 -10.12 1.30 -6.32
CA GLN A 157 -9.70 -0.03 -5.89
C GLN A 157 -10.48 -0.52 -4.65
N PHE A 158 -10.61 0.26 -3.57
CA PHE A 158 -11.43 -0.22 -2.45
C PHE A 158 -12.90 -0.41 -2.86
N TYR A 159 -13.41 0.41 -3.80
CA TYR A 159 -14.79 0.29 -4.25
C TYR A 159 -15.06 -1.01 -5.01
N MET A 160 -14.03 -1.64 -5.60
CA MET A 160 -14.16 -3.01 -6.16
C MET A 160 -14.61 -4.01 -5.10
N HIS A 161 -14.09 -3.90 -3.86
CA HIS A 161 -14.51 -4.78 -2.75
C HIS A 161 -15.96 -4.54 -2.38
N VAL A 162 -16.42 -3.29 -2.35
CA VAL A 162 -17.83 -2.96 -2.09
C VAL A 162 -18.73 -3.62 -3.14
N LYS A 163 -18.35 -3.54 -4.43
CA LYS A 163 -19.15 -4.12 -5.52
C LYS A 163 -19.06 -5.64 -5.59
N ALA A 164 -17.92 -6.22 -5.25
CA ALA A 164 -17.78 -7.66 -5.14
C ALA A 164 -18.66 -8.24 -4.03
N VAL A 165 -18.68 -7.58 -2.86
CA VAL A 165 -19.54 -7.99 -1.73
C VAL A 165 -21.02 -7.78 -2.08
N GLU A 166 -21.39 -6.69 -2.75
CA GLU A 166 -22.74 -6.48 -3.29
C GLU A 166 -23.18 -7.66 -4.16
N ALA A 167 -22.32 -8.06 -5.10
CA ALA A 167 -22.62 -9.14 -6.02
C ALA A 167 -22.79 -10.48 -5.29
N MET A 168 -21.89 -10.80 -4.35
CA MET A 168 -21.98 -12.03 -3.55
C MET A 168 -23.21 -12.07 -2.64
N LEU A 169 -23.59 -10.95 -2.03
CA LEU A 169 -24.79 -10.85 -1.21
C LEU A 169 -26.06 -11.01 -2.08
N SER A 170 -26.11 -10.32 -3.23
CA SER A 170 -27.27 -10.37 -4.12
C SER A 170 -27.46 -11.73 -4.78
N SER A 171 -26.39 -12.48 -5.01
CA SER A 171 -26.44 -13.85 -5.56
C SER A 171 -26.64 -14.93 -4.51
N GLY A 172 -26.47 -14.58 -3.21
CA GLY A 172 -26.49 -15.54 -2.10
C GLY A 172 -25.24 -16.43 -2.06
N GLU A 173 -24.11 -15.97 -2.60
CA GLU A 173 -22.85 -16.71 -2.71
C GLU A 173 -21.72 -16.13 -1.83
N LEU A 174 -22.01 -15.26 -0.85
CA LEU A 174 -21.00 -14.80 0.12
C LEU A 174 -20.54 -15.99 0.99
N PRO A 175 -19.25 -16.42 0.91
CA PRO A 175 -18.82 -17.67 1.51
C PRO A 175 -18.33 -17.53 2.97
N CYS A 176 -18.03 -16.32 3.44
CA CYS A 176 -17.51 -16.04 4.76
C CYS A 176 -17.98 -14.67 5.28
N ASN A 177 -17.56 -14.32 6.49
CA ASN A 177 -17.84 -13.03 7.07
C ASN A 177 -16.96 -11.96 6.42
N VAL A 178 -17.46 -10.73 6.33
CA VAL A 178 -16.70 -9.59 5.84
C VAL A 178 -16.85 -8.41 6.79
N LYS A 179 -15.75 -7.68 6.98
CA LYS A 179 -15.68 -6.38 7.64
C LYS A 179 -15.03 -5.37 6.72
N PHE A 180 -15.43 -4.12 6.85
CA PHE A 180 -14.83 -2.98 6.17
C PHE A 180 -14.26 -2.02 7.20
N MET A 181 -13.08 -1.53 6.94
CA MET A 181 -12.42 -0.44 7.65
C MET A 181 -11.80 0.48 6.59
N ILE A 182 -12.49 1.59 6.28
CA ILE A 182 -12.08 2.52 5.23
C ILE A 182 -11.75 3.86 5.88
N GLU A 183 -10.48 4.29 5.76
CA GLU A 183 -9.98 5.50 6.41
C GLU A 183 -10.00 6.74 5.51
N GLY A 184 -9.68 7.90 6.09
CA GLY A 184 -9.64 9.18 5.39
C GLY A 184 -8.36 9.98 5.64
N GLU A 185 -7.25 9.34 6.02
CA GLU A 185 -5.96 9.97 6.34
C GLU A 185 -4.76 9.22 5.74
N GLU A 186 -4.96 8.24 4.85
CA GLU A 186 -3.84 7.47 4.29
C GLU A 186 -2.83 8.39 3.61
N GLU A 187 -3.31 9.31 2.81
CA GLU A 187 -2.52 10.23 2.00
C GLU A 187 -1.75 11.30 2.83
N ILE A 188 -1.99 11.35 4.13
CA ILE A 188 -1.26 12.20 5.09
C ILE A 188 -0.57 11.37 6.18
N GLY A 189 -0.51 10.04 6.01
CA GLY A 189 0.26 9.13 6.85
C GLY A 189 -0.51 8.46 7.98
N SER A 190 -1.86 8.43 7.95
CA SER A 190 -2.73 7.67 8.86
C SER A 190 -2.46 7.92 10.35
N GLU A 191 -2.21 9.18 10.74
CA GLU A 191 -1.74 9.53 12.10
C GLU A 191 -2.65 8.98 13.20
N HIS A 192 -3.98 8.97 12.96
CA HIS A 192 -4.95 8.57 13.96
C HIS A 192 -5.41 7.11 13.84
N LEU A 193 -5.09 6.42 12.74
CA LEU A 193 -5.48 5.03 12.51
C LEU A 193 -4.92 4.07 13.56
N GLY A 194 -3.65 4.26 13.96
CA GLY A 194 -3.00 3.42 14.95
C GLY A 194 -3.72 3.43 16.30
N TYR A 195 -4.23 4.58 16.76
CA TYR A 195 -5.05 4.69 17.96
C TYR A 195 -6.39 3.99 17.79
N PHE A 196 -7.05 4.20 16.65
CA PHE A 196 -8.32 3.54 16.36
C PHE A 196 -8.19 2.01 16.38
N VAL A 197 -7.17 1.46 15.74
CA VAL A 197 -6.92 0.01 15.71
C VAL A 197 -6.69 -0.55 17.11
N LYS A 198 -5.88 0.13 17.94
CA LYS A 198 -5.62 -0.29 19.32
C LYS A 198 -6.87 -0.34 20.19
N GLU A 199 -7.72 0.69 20.07
CA GLU A 199 -8.97 0.80 20.86
C GLU A 199 -10.07 -0.14 20.35
N ASN A 200 -10.00 -0.62 19.11
CA ASN A 200 -11.06 -1.39 18.46
C ASN A 200 -10.65 -2.81 18.04
N LYS A 201 -9.64 -3.42 18.70
CA LYS A 201 -9.14 -4.77 18.36
C LYS A 201 -10.24 -5.83 18.27
N ASP A 202 -11.18 -5.83 19.21
CA ASP A 202 -12.31 -6.77 19.20
C ASP A 202 -13.26 -6.54 18.03
N LYS A 203 -13.55 -5.27 17.69
CA LYS A 203 -14.36 -4.89 16.53
C LYS A 203 -13.68 -5.33 15.22
N LEU A 204 -12.36 -5.19 15.14
CA LEU A 204 -11.54 -5.49 13.95
C LEU A 204 -11.08 -6.95 13.85
N LYS A 205 -11.40 -7.79 14.84
CA LYS A 205 -11.01 -9.20 14.82
C LYS A 205 -11.43 -9.87 13.51
N ALA A 206 -10.46 -10.47 12.83
CA ALA A 206 -10.58 -11.14 11.53
C ALA A 206 -9.55 -12.28 11.42
N ASP A 207 -9.50 -12.95 10.28
CA ASP A 207 -8.52 -14.00 9.98
C ASP A 207 -7.48 -13.54 8.96
N VAL A 208 -7.83 -12.52 8.15
CA VAL A 208 -6.95 -11.92 7.16
C VAL A 208 -7.40 -10.48 6.85
N ILE A 209 -6.45 -9.62 6.48
CA ILE A 209 -6.75 -8.29 5.91
C ILE A 209 -6.54 -8.35 4.41
N LEU A 210 -7.48 -7.82 3.63
CA LEU A 210 -7.45 -7.74 2.18
C LEU A 210 -7.43 -6.27 1.74
N VAL A 211 -6.43 -5.93 0.94
CA VAL A 211 -6.16 -4.56 0.47
C VAL A 211 -5.91 -4.58 -1.02
N SER A 212 -6.41 -3.60 -1.75
CA SER A 212 -6.15 -3.45 -3.19
C SER A 212 -5.35 -2.19 -3.55
N ASP A 213 -4.85 -1.47 -2.57
CA ASP A 213 -4.04 -0.26 -2.72
C ASP A 213 -2.60 -0.56 -3.21
N THR A 214 -2.51 -1.25 -4.34
CA THR A 214 -1.26 -1.61 -5.04
C THR A 214 -1.55 -1.85 -6.53
N GLY A 215 -0.53 -2.29 -7.29
CA GLY A 215 -0.65 -2.53 -8.73
C GLY A 215 -0.42 -3.97 -9.19
N MET A 216 -0.78 -4.21 -10.45
CA MET A 216 -0.33 -5.36 -11.25
C MET A 216 0.83 -4.96 -12.15
N ILE A 217 1.56 -5.95 -12.66
CA ILE A 217 2.66 -5.72 -13.62
C ILE A 217 2.11 -5.19 -14.96
N ALA A 218 1.04 -5.77 -15.46
CA ALA A 218 0.35 -5.35 -16.68
C ALA A 218 -1.07 -5.94 -16.71
N ASN A 219 -1.93 -5.45 -17.61
CA ASN A 219 -3.31 -5.94 -17.77
C ASN A 219 -3.44 -7.45 -17.97
N ASP A 220 -2.42 -8.06 -18.56
CA ASP A 220 -2.39 -9.50 -18.81
C ASP A 220 -1.35 -10.26 -17.99
N VAL A 221 -0.72 -9.59 -17.01
CA VAL A 221 0.30 -10.15 -16.10
C VAL A 221 -0.09 -9.87 -14.67
N PRO A 222 -1.01 -10.69 -14.09
CA PRO A 222 -1.43 -10.49 -12.70
C PRO A 222 -0.29 -10.72 -11.73
N SER A 223 -0.25 -9.92 -10.67
CA SER A 223 0.73 -10.07 -9.60
C SER A 223 0.11 -9.88 -8.23
N VAL A 224 0.74 -10.44 -7.22
CA VAL A 224 0.41 -10.20 -5.81
C VAL A 224 1.60 -9.54 -5.14
N THR A 225 1.38 -8.39 -4.53
CA THR A 225 2.44 -7.72 -3.78
C THR A 225 2.67 -8.46 -2.46
N THR A 226 3.85 -9.08 -2.34
CA THR A 226 4.21 -9.95 -1.20
C THR A 226 5.18 -9.28 -0.23
N GLY A 227 5.51 -8.02 -0.47
CA GLY A 227 6.35 -7.26 0.46
C GLY A 227 6.44 -5.80 0.09
N LEU A 228 6.55 -4.98 1.12
CA LEU A 228 6.73 -3.54 1.09
C LEU A 228 7.99 -3.21 1.88
N ARG A 229 8.75 -2.21 1.43
CA ARG A 229 9.89 -1.72 2.20
C ARG A 229 9.42 -0.88 3.39
N GLY A 230 10.21 -0.89 4.45
CA GLY A 230 10.09 0.05 5.55
C GLY A 230 10.66 1.42 5.19
N LEU A 231 10.58 2.34 6.14
CA LEU A 231 11.06 3.70 5.99
C LEU A 231 11.68 4.18 7.31
N SER A 232 12.83 4.86 7.22
CA SER A 232 13.34 5.77 8.24
C SER A 232 13.63 7.11 7.58
N TYR A 233 13.04 8.19 8.06
CA TYR A 233 13.19 9.52 7.49
C TYR A 233 13.77 10.47 8.53
N VAL A 234 14.82 11.19 8.16
CA VAL A 234 15.53 12.10 9.05
C VAL A 234 15.84 13.45 8.38
N GLU A 235 15.97 14.48 9.20
CA GLU A 235 16.57 15.75 8.80
C GLU A 235 17.89 15.93 9.53
N VAL A 236 18.91 16.35 8.82
CA VAL A 236 20.24 16.64 9.38
C VAL A 236 20.53 18.14 9.29
N GLU A 237 21.10 18.67 10.35
CA GLU A 237 21.60 20.03 10.45
C GLU A 237 23.10 19.98 10.74
N VAL A 238 23.89 20.66 9.93
CA VAL A 238 25.32 20.85 10.13
C VAL A 238 25.57 22.32 10.46
N THR A 239 26.02 22.60 11.66
CA THR A 239 26.30 23.95 12.16
C THR A 239 27.80 24.17 12.28
N GLY A 240 28.29 25.29 11.73
CA GLY A 240 29.67 25.73 11.76
C GLY A 240 29.85 27.01 12.59
N PRO A 241 30.24 28.17 11.98
CA PRO A 241 30.43 29.40 12.69
C PRO A 241 29.10 29.96 13.25
N ASN A 242 29.17 30.78 14.26
CA ASN A 242 28.03 31.37 14.97
C ASN A 242 27.18 32.36 14.13
N ARG A 243 27.58 32.65 12.92
CA ARG A 243 26.92 33.52 11.94
C ARG A 243 27.49 33.28 10.54
N ASP A 244 26.82 33.75 9.53
CA ASP A 244 27.34 33.82 8.17
C ASP A 244 28.60 34.69 8.10
N LEU A 245 29.60 34.22 7.37
CA LEU A 245 30.91 34.88 7.27
C LEU A 245 31.24 35.26 5.83
N HIS A 246 32.04 36.30 5.65
CA HIS A 246 32.56 36.69 4.34
C HIS A 246 33.60 35.67 3.84
N SER A 247 33.32 34.97 2.75
CA SER A 247 34.17 33.87 2.25
C SER A 247 35.58 34.34 1.84
N GLY A 248 35.75 35.59 1.42
CA GLY A 248 37.07 36.17 1.11
C GLY A 248 37.94 36.44 2.32
N LEU A 249 37.36 36.60 3.54
CA LEU A 249 38.10 36.85 4.79
C LEU A 249 38.31 35.56 5.59
N TYR A 250 37.39 34.63 5.54
CA TYR A 250 37.38 33.45 6.41
C TYR A 250 37.52 32.12 5.61
N GLY A 251 37.52 32.17 4.25
CA GLY A 251 37.74 31.00 3.43
C GLY A 251 39.13 30.39 3.67
N GLY A 252 39.17 29.07 3.88
CA GLY A 252 40.38 28.33 4.27
C GLY A 252 40.72 28.41 5.77
N CYS A 253 40.01 29.24 6.55
CA CYS A 253 40.26 29.38 8.01
C CYS A 253 39.19 28.68 8.86
N VAL A 254 37.97 28.54 8.33
CA VAL A 254 36.84 27.86 8.99
C VAL A 254 36.25 26.80 8.06
N LYS A 255 35.77 25.70 8.66
CA LYS A 255 35.08 24.66 7.88
C LYS A 255 33.71 25.21 7.43
N ASN A 256 33.44 25.12 6.13
CA ASN A 256 32.16 25.49 5.57
C ASN A 256 31.14 24.37 5.80
N PRO A 257 30.01 24.61 6.49
CA PRO A 257 29.00 23.57 6.76
C PRO A 257 28.43 22.92 5.49
N ILE A 258 28.27 23.65 4.39
CA ILE A 258 27.79 23.08 3.13
C ILE A 258 28.82 22.08 2.59
N ASN A 259 30.11 22.45 2.56
CA ASN A 259 31.15 21.53 2.10
C ASN A 259 31.24 20.29 3.00
N ALA A 260 31.15 20.47 4.34
CA ALA A 260 31.13 19.38 5.28
C ALA A 260 29.95 18.43 5.04
N LEU A 261 28.74 18.98 4.88
CA LEU A 261 27.54 18.20 4.59
C LEU A 261 27.67 17.39 3.29
N CYS A 262 28.17 18.03 2.21
CA CYS A 262 28.40 17.34 0.92
C CYS A 262 29.43 16.20 1.05
N GLU A 263 30.54 16.43 1.78
CA GLU A 263 31.56 15.39 2.04
C GLU A 263 30.97 14.22 2.82
N MET A 264 30.17 14.49 3.86
CA MET A 264 29.52 13.48 4.69
C MET A 264 28.50 12.67 3.88
N ILE A 265 27.64 13.34 3.09
CA ILE A 265 26.67 12.66 2.21
C ILE A 265 27.38 11.77 1.18
N ALA A 266 28.42 12.28 0.52
CA ALA A 266 29.17 11.50 -0.47
C ALA A 266 29.82 10.25 0.11
N SER A 267 30.10 10.23 1.42
CA SER A 267 30.67 9.06 2.10
C SER A 267 29.65 8.00 2.51
N LEU A 268 28.35 8.25 2.38
CA LEU A 268 27.30 7.32 2.78
C LEU A 268 27.17 6.09 1.85
N HIS A 269 27.80 6.11 0.68
CA HIS A 269 27.88 4.96 -0.22
C HIS A 269 29.31 4.66 -0.60
N ASP A 270 29.62 3.38 -0.71
CA ASP A 270 30.90 2.93 -1.24
C ASP A 270 30.88 2.84 -2.78
N GLU A 271 32.02 2.45 -3.38
CA GLU A 271 32.19 2.26 -4.83
C GLU A 271 31.31 1.15 -5.44
N ASN A 272 30.69 0.33 -4.60
CA ASN A 272 29.78 -0.73 -5.01
C ASN A 272 28.30 -0.33 -4.81
N GLY A 273 28.03 0.91 -4.42
CA GLY A 273 26.69 1.40 -4.14
C GLY A 273 26.11 0.88 -2.80
N LYS A 274 26.96 0.32 -1.93
CA LYS A 274 26.54 -0.20 -0.64
C LYS A 274 26.59 0.92 0.40
N ILE A 275 25.58 1.00 1.27
CA ILE A 275 25.50 1.99 2.35
C ILE A 275 26.62 1.73 3.38
N THR A 276 27.33 2.78 3.77
CA THR A 276 28.50 2.69 4.67
C THR A 276 28.20 2.90 6.14
N VAL A 277 26.94 3.16 6.50
CA VAL A 277 26.54 3.27 7.90
C VAL A 277 26.84 1.96 8.61
N GLU A 278 27.64 2.02 9.69
CA GLU A 278 28.05 0.85 10.46
C GLU A 278 26.83 0.17 11.10
N GLY A 279 26.73 -1.16 11.00
CA GLY A 279 25.59 -1.92 11.50
C GLY A 279 24.36 -1.93 10.60
N PHE A 280 24.31 -1.10 9.55
CA PHE A 280 23.12 -0.93 8.72
C PHE A 280 22.59 -2.23 8.09
N TYR A 281 23.47 -3.17 7.79
CA TYR A 281 23.11 -4.44 7.16
C TYR A 281 23.02 -5.62 8.13
N ASP A 282 23.26 -5.44 9.44
CA ASP A 282 23.40 -6.56 10.38
C ASP A 282 22.11 -7.39 10.53
N SER A 283 20.96 -6.77 10.40
CA SER A 283 19.65 -7.44 10.44
C SER A 283 19.11 -7.83 9.05
N VAL A 284 19.80 -7.46 7.96
CA VAL A 284 19.34 -7.76 6.59
C VAL A 284 19.51 -9.25 6.29
N VAL A 285 18.40 -9.92 6.00
CA VAL A 285 18.39 -11.32 5.58
C VAL A 285 18.44 -11.42 4.06
N GLU A 286 19.40 -12.18 3.57
CA GLU A 286 19.48 -12.49 2.13
C GLU A 286 18.28 -13.34 1.71
N ILE A 287 17.61 -12.90 0.65
CA ILE A 287 16.45 -13.62 0.09
C ILE A 287 16.93 -14.90 -0.59
N SER A 288 16.18 -15.99 -0.42
CA SER A 288 16.49 -17.27 -1.01
C SER A 288 16.59 -17.19 -2.54
N ARG A 289 17.42 -18.03 -3.13
CA ARG A 289 17.53 -18.12 -4.58
C ARG A 289 16.18 -18.47 -5.23
N ALA A 290 15.38 -19.32 -4.60
CA ALA A 290 14.06 -19.70 -5.10
C ALA A 290 13.10 -18.51 -5.16
N ASP A 291 13.13 -17.64 -4.14
CA ASP A 291 12.29 -16.41 -4.13
C ASP A 291 12.79 -15.41 -5.19
N ARG A 292 14.12 -15.23 -5.34
CA ARG A 292 14.68 -14.40 -6.40
C ARG A 292 14.30 -14.91 -7.80
N ASP A 293 14.37 -16.22 -8.02
CA ASP A 293 13.98 -16.85 -9.29
C ASP A 293 12.47 -16.70 -9.55
N ALA A 294 11.62 -16.73 -8.52
CA ALA A 294 10.19 -16.47 -8.64
C ALA A 294 9.90 -15.02 -9.00
N MET A 295 10.56 -14.06 -8.35
CA MET A 295 10.42 -12.62 -8.66
C MET A 295 10.95 -12.29 -10.06
N ALA A 296 12.00 -12.96 -10.52
CA ALA A 296 12.59 -12.79 -11.86
C ALA A 296 11.65 -13.23 -13.01
N GLN A 297 10.52 -13.89 -12.72
CA GLN A 297 9.48 -14.18 -13.72
C GLN A 297 8.71 -12.91 -14.14
N ALA A 298 8.77 -11.84 -13.34
CA ALA A 298 8.22 -10.55 -13.70
C ALA A 298 8.95 -10.01 -14.94
N PRO A 299 8.23 -9.67 -16.02
CA PRO A 299 8.86 -9.12 -17.21
C PRO A 299 9.49 -7.75 -16.88
N PHE A 300 10.79 -7.62 -17.11
CA PHE A 300 11.52 -6.38 -16.95
C PHE A 300 12.53 -6.20 -18.08
N SER A 301 12.56 -5.02 -18.67
CA SER A 301 13.55 -4.62 -19.67
C SER A 301 14.35 -3.43 -19.16
N GLU A 302 15.61 -3.65 -18.84
CA GLU A 302 16.58 -2.61 -18.45
C GLU A 302 16.67 -1.49 -19.50
N GLU A 303 16.62 -1.83 -20.79
CA GLU A 303 16.69 -0.85 -21.88
C GLU A 303 15.41 0.00 -21.94
N ALA A 304 14.24 -0.62 -21.82
CA ALA A 304 12.97 0.10 -21.78
C ALA A 304 12.90 1.02 -20.55
N TYR A 305 13.34 0.54 -19.39
CA TYR A 305 13.41 1.32 -18.15
C TYR A 305 14.33 2.54 -18.30
N LYS A 306 15.55 2.36 -18.79
CA LYS A 306 16.48 3.46 -19.04
C LYS A 306 15.91 4.48 -20.04
N LYS A 307 15.27 3.99 -21.10
CA LYS A 307 14.65 4.84 -22.12
C LYS A 307 13.47 5.65 -21.55
N ALA A 308 12.60 5.02 -20.76
CA ALA A 308 11.45 5.69 -20.15
C ALA A 308 11.86 6.83 -19.21
N LEU A 309 12.96 6.66 -18.49
CA LEU A 309 13.51 7.64 -17.54
C LEU A 309 14.59 8.56 -18.16
N ASN A 310 14.91 8.39 -19.45
CA ASN A 310 15.98 9.11 -20.15
C ASN A 310 17.33 9.02 -19.42
N LEU A 311 17.67 7.82 -18.92
CA LEU A 311 18.91 7.56 -18.19
C LEU A 311 19.97 6.93 -19.09
N PRO A 312 21.26 7.31 -18.94
CA PRO A 312 22.36 6.66 -19.63
C PRO A 312 22.64 5.27 -19.08
N ASP A 313 22.44 5.06 -17.76
CA ASP A 313 22.59 3.80 -17.07
C ASP A 313 21.82 3.77 -15.75
N THR A 314 21.64 2.58 -15.13
CA THR A 314 21.02 2.42 -13.82
C THR A 314 22.09 2.46 -12.72
N TYR A 315 21.67 2.79 -11.50
CA TYR A 315 22.54 2.90 -10.32
C TYR A 315 22.05 1.98 -9.19
N GLY A 316 22.94 1.63 -8.27
CA GLY A 316 22.63 0.96 -7.02
C GLY A 316 23.61 -0.15 -6.66
N GLU A 317 23.29 -0.93 -5.64
CA GLU A 317 24.16 -1.97 -5.07
C GLU A 317 24.56 -3.02 -6.10
N LYS A 318 25.86 -3.25 -6.27
CA LYS A 318 26.40 -4.26 -7.22
C LYS A 318 25.98 -5.67 -6.80
N GLY A 319 25.73 -6.54 -7.80
CA GLY A 319 25.29 -7.92 -7.58
C GLY A 319 23.78 -8.11 -7.53
N TYR A 320 23.02 -7.02 -7.69
CA TYR A 320 21.56 -7.04 -7.75
C TYR A 320 21.07 -6.39 -9.04
N THR A 321 19.96 -6.92 -9.57
CA THR A 321 19.25 -6.33 -10.73
C THR A 321 18.50 -5.06 -10.32
N THR A 322 18.11 -4.24 -11.29
CA THR A 322 17.35 -3.00 -11.02
C THR A 322 16.06 -3.25 -10.25
N PRO A 323 15.22 -4.26 -10.58
CA PRO A 323 14.07 -4.60 -9.75
C PRO A 323 14.43 -5.03 -8.32
N GLU A 324 15.51 -5.80 -8.14
CA GLU A 324 15.95 -6.22 -6.82
C GLU A 324 16.42 -5.04 -5.96
N ARG A 325 17.19 -4.12 -6.53
CA ARG A 325 17.64 -2.90 -5.84
C ARG A 325 16.46 -2.06 -5.36
N GLY A 326 15.40 -1.96 -6.17
CA GLY A 326 14.19 -1.21 -5.85
C GLY A 326 13.24 -1.89 -4.87
N SER A 327 13.41 -3.19 -4.57
CA SER A 327 12.40 -3.95 -3.81
C SER A 327 12.95 -4.74 -2.61
N ILE A 328 14.08 -5.44 -2.77
CA ILE A 328 14.62 -6.35 -1.74
C ILE A 328 15.93 -5.89 -1.11
N ARG A 329 16.46 -4.75 -1.58
CA ARG A 329 17.63 -4.12 -0.96
C ARG A 329 17.26 -2.83 -0.28
N PRO A 330 17.89 -2.50 0.87
CA PRO A 330 17.71 -1.22 1.50
C PRO A 330 18.38 -0.11 0.67
N THR A 331 17.86 1.10 0.74
CA THR A 331 18.42 2.27 0.06
C THR A 331 18.54 3.46 1.01
N LEU A 332 19.41 4.41 0.65
CA LEU A 332 19.56 5.69 1.33
C LEU A 332 19.63 6.78 0.28
N ASP A 333 18.69 7.72 0.33
CA ASP A 333 18.54 8.78 -0.65
C ASP A 333 18.42 10.15 0.01
N VAL A 334 19.06 11.16 -0.58
CA VAL A 334 18.92 12.56 -0.18
C VAL A 334 17.75 13.17 -0.92
N ASN A 335 16.69 13.51 -0.20
CA ASN A 335 15.44 14.06 -0.76
C ASN A 335 15.46 15.58 -0.88
N GLY A 336 16.34 16.26 -0.13
CA GLY A 336 16.52 17.69 -0.18
C GLY A 336 17.83 18.09 0.48
N ILE A 337 18.45 19.15 -0.03
CA ILE A 337 19.65 19.76 0.54
C ILE A 337 19.56 21.26 0.38
N TRP A 338 19.87 22.02 1.44
CA TRP A 338 19.88 23.48 1.37
C TRP A 338 20.86 24.09 2.38
N GLY A 339 21.18 25.36 2.14
CA GLY A 339 22.09 26.17 2.97
C GLY A 339 22.70 27.29 2.14
N GLY A 340 23.23 28.31 2.83
CA GLY A 340 23.85 29.45 2.17
C GLY A 340 22.86 30.36 1.45
N TYR A 341 23.37 31.04 0.43
CA TYR A 341 22.58 31.99 -0.35
C TYR A 341 21.97 31.32 -1.60
N ILE A 342 20.66 31.34 -1.67
CA ILE A 342 19.87 30.77 -2.77
C ILE A 342 19.08 31.82 -3.55
N GLY A 343 19.25 33.13 -3.24
CA GLY A 343 18.59 34.21 -3.96
C GLY A 343 19.29 34.53 -5.28
N GLU A 344 18.67 35.43 -6.04
CA GLU A 344 19.23 35.90 -7.33
C GLU A 344 20.57 36.66 -7.12
N GLY A 345 21.50 36.46 -8.05
CA GLY A 345 22.82 37.06 -8.01
C GLY A 345 23.84 36.30 -7.16
N ALA A 346 25.00 36.95 -6.88
CA ALA A 346 26.10 36.34 -6.14
C ALA A 346 26.25 36.94 -4.74
N LYS A 347 26.47 36.06 -3.72
CA LYS A 347 26.84 36.46 -2.38
C LYS A 347 28.04 35.62 -1.92
N THR A 348 29.16 36.28 -1.62
CA THR A 348 30.40 35.64 -1.20
C THR A 348 30.33 35.30 0.30
N VAL A 349 29.61 34.22 0.65
CA VAL A 349 29.29 33.84 2.01
C VAL A 349 29.76 32.42 2.34
N ILE A 350 30.21 32.21 3.58
CA ILE A 350 30.26 30.91 4.24
C ILE A 350 29.04 30.87 5.16
N ALA A 351 28.10 29.99 4.89
CA ALA A 351 26.91 29.84 5.71
C ALA A 351 27.25 29.35 7.13
N SER A 352 26.47 29.74 8.10
CA SER A 352 26.57 29.24 9.48
C SER A 352 25.99 27.83 9.61
N GLN A 353 25.05 27.45 8.75
CA GLN A 353 24.34 26.17 8.77
C GLN A 353 24.10 25.60 7.38
N ALA A 354 23.97 24.27 7.30
CA ALA A 354 23.52 23.54 6.12
C ALA A 354 22.61 22.38 6.55
N PHE A 355 21.67 22.00 5.71
CA PHE A 355 20.63 21.03 6.02
C PHE A 355 20.47 20.02 4.90
N ALA A 356 20.05 18.80 5.26
CA ALA A 356 19.56 17.83 4.29
C ALA A 356 18.41 16.99 4.88
N LYS A 357 17.50 16.57 4.01
CA LYS A 357 16.49 15.55 4.27
C LYS A 357 16.93 14.25 3.65
N ILE A 358 16.90 13.18 4.42
CA ILE A 358 17.43 11.87 4.02
C ILE A 358 16.41 10.81 4.36
N SER A 359 16.07 9.97 3.38
CA SER A 359 15.22 8.80 3.59
C SER A 359 16.03 7.52 3.40
N MET A 360 15.76 6.53 4.24
CA MET A 360 16.31 5.19 4.14
C MET A 360 15.15 4.22 3.94
N ARG A 361 15.10 3.55 2.79
CA ARG A 361 14.14 2.45 2.59
C ARG A 361 14.69 1.19 3.20
N LEU A 362 13.90 0.54 4.04
CA LEU A 362 14.32 -0.59 4.87
C LEU A 362 13.75 -1.90 4.32
N VAL A 363 14.48 -3.00 4.56
CA VAL A 363 14.01 -4.34 4.22
C VAL A 363 13.59 -5.09 5.50
N PRO A 364 12.95 -6.26 5.39
CA PRO A 364 12.52 -7.04 6.56
C PRO A 364 13.62 -7.22 7.61
N ASN A 365 13.23 -7.16 8.86
CA ASN A 365 14.06 -7.22 10.08
C ASN A 365 14.92 -5.98 10.39
N GLN A 366 14.94 -4.97 9.53
CA GLN A 366 15.48 -3.67 9.91
C GLN A 366 14.43 -2.89 10.71
N ASP A 367 14.75 -2.56 11.95
CA ASP A 367 13.90 -1.71 12.78
C ASP A 367 14.15 -0.24 12.45
N PRO A 368 13.13 0.58 12.14
CA PRO A 368 13.29 1.97 11.76
C PRO A 368 13.96 2.84 12.83
N GLU A 369 13.68 2.57 14.11
CA GLU A 369 14.26 3.34 15.22
C GLU A 369 15.75 2.98 15.40
N GLU A 370 16.08 1.68 15.33
CA GLU A 370 17.46 1.20 15.35
C GLU A 370 18.27 1.79 14.19
N ILE A 371 17.75 1.72 12.96
CA ILE A 371 18.41 2.28 11.77
C ILE A 371 18.59 3.79 11.90
N THR A 372 17.61 4.51 12.43
CA THR A 372 17.72 5.94 12.71
C THR A 372 18.87 6.23 13.70
N GLN A 373 18.99 5.44 14.76
CA GLN A 373 20.05 5.58 15.75
C GLN A 373 21.44 5.24 15.17
N LEU A 374 21.54 4.19 14.36
CA LEU A 374 22.80 3.84 13.66
C LEU A 374 23.22 4.96 12.70
N PHE A 375 22.29 5.51 11.94
CA PHE A 375 22.52 6.63 11.04
C PHE A 375 23.00 7.86 11.83
N GLN A 376 22.32 8.25 12.90
CA GLN A 376 22.70 9.38 13.74
C GLN A 376 24.13 9.21 14.29
N THR A 377 24.41 8.06 14.89
CA THR A 377 25.74 7.76 15.47
C THR A 377 26.82 7.81 14.40
N HIS A 378 26.57 7.24 13.23
CA HIS A 378 27.51 7.26 12.11
C HIS A 378 27.73 8.69 11.61
N PHE A 379 26.66 9.44 11.39
CA PHE A 379 26.72 10.78 10.81
C PHE A 379 27.40 11.78 11.75
N GLU A 380 27.18 11.68 13.07
CA GLU A 380 27.91 12.45 14.07
C GLU A 380 29.41 12.08 14.11
N ARG A 381 29.75 10.79 13.96
CA ARG A 381 31.14 10.30 13.96
C ARG A 381 31.95 10.78 12.76
N ILE A 382 31.34 10.84 11.56
CA ILE A 382 32.06 11.29 10.35
C ILE A 382 32.11 12.81 10.21
N ALA A 383 31.53 13.55 11.15
CA ALA A 383 31.55 15.02 11.14
C ALA A 383 33.01 15.52 11.25
N PRO A 384 33.47 16.37 10.30
CA PRO A 384 34.82 16.90 10.37
C PRO A 384 34.95 17.94 11.50
N THR A 385 36.17 18.08 11.99
CA THR A 385 36.46 19.14 13.01
C THR A 385 36.01 20.50 12.52
N GLY A 386 35.35 21.28 13.39
CA GLY A 386 34.90 22.65 13.14
C GLY A 386 33.42 22.76 12.75
N VAL A 387 32.68 21.65 12.76
CA VAL A 387 31.21 21.65 12.67
C VAL A 387 30.61 20.78 13.75
N THR A 388 29.34 21.00 14.06
CA THR A 388 28.49 20.13 14.87
C THR A 388 27.33 19.62 14.03
N VAL A 389 26.83 18.42 14.36
CA VAL A 389 25.74 17.76 13.64
C VAL A 389 24.58 17.52 14.59
N LYS A 390 23.38 17.74 14.10
CA LYS A 390 22.14 17.34 14.75
C LYS A 390 21.32 16.52 13.75
N VAL A 391 20.88 15.34 14.16
CA VAL A 391 19.93 14.51 13.40
C VAL A 391 18.58 14.55 14.09
N THR A 392 17.54 14.90 13.35
CA THR A 392 16.16 14.95 13.85
C THR A 392 15.35 13.89 13.14
N PRO A 393 14.87 12.83 13.84
CA PRO A 393 13.95 11.86 13.27
C PRO A 393 12.63 12.53 12.89
N HIS A 394 12.04 12.10 11.79
CA HIS A 394 10.69 12.48 11.37
C HIS A 394 9.74 11.30 11.58
N HIS A 395 9.48 10.53 10.53
CA HIS A 395 8.58 9.39 10.56
C HIS A 395 9.29 8.14 10.04
N GLY A 396 8.72 6.99 10.38
CA GLY A 396 9.24 5.70 9.93
C GLY A 396 8.15 4.64 9.98
N GLY A 397 8.44 3.50 9.39
CA GLY A 397 7.57 2.33 9.41
C GLY A 397 8.35 1.07 9.08
N GLN A 398 7.93 -0.05 9.63
CA GLN A 398 8.58 -1.33 9.37
C GLN A 398 8.26 -1.86 7.98
N ALA A 399 9.13 -2.69 7.44
CA ALA A 399 8.86 -3.46 6.24
C ALA A 399 7.81 -4.56 6.54
N ALA A 400 6.98 -4.87 5.56
CA ALA A 400 5.99 -5.95 5.67
C ALA A 400 6.26 -7.04 4.63
N VAL A 401 6.07 -8.31 5.00
CA VAL A 401 6.18 -9.44 4.07
C VAL A 401 5.08 -10.46 4.32
N THR A 402 4.44 -10.87 3.24
CA THR A 402 3.46 -11.95 3.21
C THR A 402 4.13 -13.21 2.67
N PRO A 403 4.26 -14.29 3.47
CA PRO A 403 4.84 -15.55 3.02
C PRO A 403 4.05 -16.18 1.86
N LEU A 404 4.76 -16.74 0.87
CA LEU A 404 4.12 -17.37 -0.31
C LEU A 404 3.34 -18.65 0.02
N ASP A 405 3.62 -19.29 1.13
CA ASP A 405 2.93 -20.46 1.63
C ASP A 405 1.71 -20.11 2.53
N SER A 406 1.49 -18.82 2.83
CA SER A 406 0.33 -18.40 3.61
C SER A 406 -0.99 -18.69 2.88
N ILE A 407 -2.03 -19.01 3.64
CA ILE A 407 -3.38 -19.28 3.11
C ILE A 407 -3.87 -18.09 2.26
N GLY A 408 -3.67 -16.87 2.75
CA GLY A 408 -4.13 -15.66 2.05
C GLY A 408 -3.43 -15.46 0.70
N TYR A 409 -2.09 -15.61 0.64
CA TYR A 409 -1.38 -15.52 -0.65
C TYR A 409 -1.84 -16.60 -1.64
N ARG A 410 -1.97 -17.85 -1.18
CA ARG A 410 -2.42 -18.96 -2.02
C ARG A 410 -3.84 -18.73 -2.55
N ALA A 411 -4.74 -18.19 -1.72
CA ALA A 411 -6.09 -17.82 -2.12
C ALA A 411 -6.07 -16.72 -3.20
N ALA A 412 -5.24 -15.69 -3.02
CA ALA A 412 -5.06 -14.62 -4.00
C ALA A 412 -4.51 -15.14 -5.34
N ALA A 413 -3.48 -15.97 -5.31
CA ALA A 413 -2.89 -16.56 -6.50
C ALA A 413 -3.91 -17.42 -7.28
N LEU A 414 -4.71 -18.22 -6.58
CA LEU A 414 -5.80 -19.02 -7.19
C LEU A 414 -6.90 -18.12 -7.78
N ALA A 415 -7.26 -17.03 -7.09
CA ALA A 415 -8.27 -16.10 -7.60
C ALA A 415 -7.84 -15.43 -8.91
N TYR A 416 -6.60 -14.97 -9.00
CA TYR A 416 -6.05 -14.44 -10.24
C TYR A 416 -6.00 -15.50 -11.36
N LYS A 417 -5.62 -16.74 -11.03
CA LYS A 417 -5.61 -17.84 -11.99
C LYS A 417 -6.99 -18.13 -12.55
N GLU A 418 -8.02 -18.14 -11.72
CA GLU A 418 -9.43 -18.35 -12.14
C GLU A 418 -9.89 -17.24 -13.10
N THR A 419 -9.53 -16.00 -12.85
CA THR A 419 -10.07 -14.86 -13.60
C THR A 419 -9.22 -14.43 -14.79
N PHE A 420 -7.89 -14.51 -14.67
CA PHE A 420 -6.95 -14.13 -15.74
C PHE A 420 -6.45 -15.33 -16.56
N GLY A 421 -6.69 -16.57 -16.10
CA GLY A 421 -6.16 -17.78 -16.72
C GLY A 421 -4.64 -17.91 -16.64
N LYS A 422 -3.99 -17.12 -15.80
CA LYS A 422 -2.54 -17.07 -15.61
C LYS A 422 -2.17 -17.15 -14.13
N GLU A 423 -1.02 -17.74 -13.83
CA GLU A 423 -0.47 -17.70 -12.47
C GLU A 423 -0.09 -16.26 -12.09
N ALA A 424 -0.44 -15.86 -10.89
CA ALA A 424 -0.01 -14.55 -10.37
C ALA A 424 1.46 -14.58 -9.99
N ILE A 425 2.20 -13.55 -10.37
CA ILE A 425 3.62 -13.41 -10.05
C ILE A 425 3.75 -12.74 -8.68
N PRO A 426 4.50 -13.32 -7.74
CA PRO A 426 4.81 -12.64 -6.48
C PRO A 426 5.80 -11.50 -6.75
N VAL A 427 5.44 -10.28 -6.35
CA VAL A 427 6.31 -9.11 -6.48
C VAL A 427 6.57 -8.46 -5.13
N ARG A 428 7.67 -7.74 -5.01
CA ARG A 428 7.94 -6.86 -3.87
C ARG A 428 7.98 -5.43 -4.35
N SER A 429 7.22 -4.56 -3.69
CA SER A 429 7.21 -3.13 -3.98
C SER A 429 8.32 -2.40 -3.23
N GLY A 430 8.87 -1.39 -3.88
CA GLY A 430 9.81 -0.45 -3.27
C GLY A 430 9.13 0.59 -2.37
N GLY A 431 7.84 0.76 -2.50
CA GLY A 431 7.04 1.66 -1.67
C GLY A 431 6.89 1.16 -0.24
N SER A 432 6.47 2.06 0.63
CA SER A 432 6.16 1.76 2.03
C SER A 432 4.73 2.16 2.30
N ILE A 433 3.96 1.24 2.87
CA ILE A 433 2.63 1.47 3.41
C ILE A 433 2.72 1.13 4.91
N PRO A 434 3.06 2.09 5.77
CA PRO A 434 3.41 1.83 7.18
C PRO A 434 2.31 1.14 7.98
N ILE A 435 1.06 1.36 7.59
CA ILE A 435 -0.11 0.76 8.25
C ILE A 435 -0.16 -0.76 8.11
N ILE A 436 0.41 -1.35 7.05
CA ILE A 436 0.41 -2.80 6.85
C ILE A 436 1.23 -3.50 7.95
N ALA A 437 2.39 -2.95 8.29
CA ALA A 437 3.19 -3.46 9.39
C ALA A 437 2.51 -3.23 10.75
N MET A 438 1.84 -2.10 10.93
CA MET A 438 1.05 -1.79 12.14
C MET A 438 -0.10 -2.77 12.33
N PHE A 439 -0.81 -3.17 11.27
CA PHE A 439 -1.86 -4.20 11.37
C PHE A 439 -1.30 -5.55 11.84
N GLU A 440 -0.15 -5.97 11.34
CA GLU A 440 0.48 -7.19 11.80
C GLU A 440 0.87 -7.10 13.29
N GLN A 441 1.43 -5.97 13.72
CA GLN A 441 1.82 -5.74 15.12
C GLN A 441 0.63 -5.67 16.07
N GLU A 442 -0.42 -4.93 15.72
CA GLU A 442 -1.52 -4.65 16.63
C GLU A 442 -2.62 -5.72 16.60
N LEU A 443 -2.91 -6.29 15.43
CA LEU A 443 -3.99 -7.28 15.25
C LEU A 443 -3.47 -8.69 15.10
N GLY A 444 -2.17 -8.90 14.84
CA GLY A 444 -1.60 -10.21 14.55
C GLY A 444 -2.04 -10.79 13.20
N LEU A 445 -2.57 -9.95 12.30
CA LEU A 445 -3.14 -10.36 11.02
C LEU A 445 -2.17 -10.12 9.88
N LYS A 446 -2.08 -11.09 8.97
CA LYS A 446 -1.37 -10.89 7.69
C LYS A 446 -2.26 -10.11 6.73
N THR A 447 -1.65 -9.19 6.00
CA THR A 447 -2.31 -8.42 4.94
C THR A 447 -1.97 -9.02 3.58
N ILE A 448 -2.98 -9.18 2.75
CA ILE A 448 -2.86 -9.62 1.36
C ILE A 448 -3.10 -8.41 0.47
N LEU A 449 -2.09 -8.10 -0.34
CA LEU A 449 -2.11 -6.95 -1.25
C LEU A 449 -2.44 -7.43 -2.66
N MET A 450 -3.72 -7.29 -3.04
CA MET A 450 -4.28 -7.67 -4.34
C MET A 450 -4.64 -6.42 -5.13
N GLY A 451 -3.64 -5.71 -5.68
CA GLY A 451 -3.87 -4.51 -6.47
C GLY A 451 -4.21 -4.80 -7.93
N PHE A 452 -4.86 -3.84 -8.56
CA PHE A 452 -5.28 -3.88 -9.97
C PHE A 452 -4.87 -2.63 -10.74
N GLY A 453 -4.22 -1.65 -10.09
CA GLY A 453 -3.63 -0.49 -10.73
C GLY A 453 -2.41 -0.85 -11.59
N LEU A 454 -1.97 0.05 -12.42
CA LEU A 454 -0.76 -0.06 -13.23
C LEU A 454 0.17 1.12 -12.96
N ASP A 455 1.48 0.93 -13.13
CA ASP A 455 2.46 2.02 -13.05
C ASP A 455 2.14 3.19 -14.00
N SER A 456 1.41 2.92 -15.09
CA SER A 456 0.96 3.91 -16.05
C SER A 456 -0.24 4.74 -15.61
N ASP A 457 -0.92 4.37 -14.53
CA ASP A 457 -2.17 5.01 -14.10
C ASP A 457 -1.97 6.39 -13.44
N ALA A 458 -0.70 6.84 -13.36
CA ALA A 458 -0.30 8.18 -12.96
C ALA A 458 -0.81 8.59 -11.56
N ILE A 459 -0.78 7.65 -10.61
CA ILE A 459 -1.12 7.94 -9.20
C ILE A 459 -0.26 9.10 -8.68
N HIS A 460 -0.78 9.94 -7.80
CA HIS A 460 -0.18 11.18 -7.27
C HIS A 460 0.21 12.21 -8.32
N SER A 461 -0.20 12.03 -9.58
CA SER A 461 0.12 12.93 -10.70
C SER A 461 -1.15 13.45 -11.38
N PRO A 462 -1.06 14.56 -12.14
CA PRO A 462 -2.14 14.95 -13.04
C PRO A 462 -2.48 13.85 -14.06
N ASN A 463 -3.76 13.74 -14.40
CA ASN A 463 -4.31 12.72 -15.30
C ASN A 463 -4.27 11.29 -14.72
N GLU A 464 -4.29 11.15 -13.40
CA GLU A 464 -4.56 9.87 -12.75
C GLU A 464 -5.78 9.21 -13.38
N HIS A 465 -5.68 7.90 -13.60
CA HIS A 465 -6.76 7.14 -14.22
C HIS A 465 -6.75 5.68 -13.76
N PHE A 466 -7.88 5.00 -13.97
CA PHE A 466 -8.01 3.58 -13.67
C PHE A 466 -8.73 2.86 -14.83
N GLY A 467 -8.12 1.80 -15.35
CA GLY A 467 -8.66 1.06 -16.48
C GLY A 467 -10.00 0.39 -16.17
N LEU A 468 -10.99 0.51 -17.07
CA LEU A 468 -12.27 -0.18 -16.93
C LEU A 468 -12.08 -1.71 -16.94
N PHE A 469 -11.12 -2.22 -17.69
CA PHE A 469 -10.70 -3.62 -17.63
C PHE A 469 -10.25 -4.00 -16.22
N ASN A 470 -9.37 -3.22 -15.61
CA ASN A 470 -8.82 -3.45 -14.29
C ASN A 470 -9.91 -3.41 -13.21
N TYR A 471 -10.77 -2.39 -13.25
CA TYR A 471 -11.92 -2.27 -12.36
C TYR A 471 -12.85 -3.49 -12.45
N ARG A 472 -13.23 -3.90 -13.67
CA ARG A 472 -14.06 -5.09 -13.90
C ARG A 472 -13.39 -6.37 -13.40
N MET A 473 -12.11 -6.55 -13.73
CA MET A 473 -11.36 -7.74 -13.32
C MET A 473 -11.19 -7.80 -11.81
N GLY A 474 -10.96 -6.67 -11.15
CA GLY A 474 -10.89 -6.61 -9.69
C GLY A 474 -12.20 -7.05 -9.05
N ILE A 475 -13.34 -6.50 -9.48
CA ILE A 475 -14.65 -6.90 -8.94
C ILE A 475 -14.89 -8.41 -9.16
N LYS A 476 -14.43 -9.00 -10.28
CA LYS A 476 -14.58 -10.43 -10.57
C LYS A 476 -13.59 -11.31 -9.79
N THR A 477 -12.39 -10.83 -9.52
CA THR A 477 -11.32 -11.62 -8.84
C THR A 477 -11.55 -11.73 -7.34
N ILE A 478 -12.03 -10.66 -6.71
CA ILE A 478 -12.28 -10.61 -5.27
C ILE A 478 -13.19 -11.74 -4.77
N PRO A 479 -14.34 -12.08 -5.40
CA PRO A 479 -15.17 -13.21 -4.97
C PRO A 479 -14.43 -14.56 -4.98
N TYR A 480 -13.54 -14.78 -5.94
CA TYR A 480 -12.73 -16.02 -5.97
C TYR A 480 -11.68 -16.03 -4.85
N PHE A 481 -11.16 -14.87 -4.43
CA PHE A 481 -10.32 -14.81 -3.23
C PHE A 481 -11.10 -15.30 -2.01
N TYR A 482 -12.31 -14.81 -1.77
CA TYR A 482 -13.15 -15.25 -0.65
C TYR A 482 -13.43 -16.75 -0.71
N LYS A 483 -13.77 -17.28 -1.89
CA LYS A 483 -13.98 -18.72 -2.11
C LYS A 483 -12.75 -19.52 -1.70
N HIS A 484 -11.59 -19.23 -2.29
CA HIS A 484 -10.37 -20.00 -2.07
C HIS A 484 -9.82 -19.81 -0.65
N PHE A 485 -10.01 -18.64 -0.05
CA PHE A 485 -9.63 -18.42 1.34
C PHE A 485 -10.40 -19.35 2.29
N VAL A 486 -11.70 -19.47 2.11
CA VAL A 486 -12.53 -20.40 2.88
C VAL A 486 -12.15 -21.86 2.62
N GLU A 487 -11.97 -22.24 1.35
CA GLU A 487 -11.57 -23.61 1.00
C GLU A 487 -10.25 -24.01 1.66
N LEU A 488 -9.24 -23.13 1.63
CA LEU A 488 -7.92 -23.38 2.20
C LEU A 488 -7.88 -23.28 3.73
N SER A 489 -8.78 -22.48 4.34
CA SER A 489 -8.87 -22.37 5.82
C SER A 489 -9.52 -23.57 6.48
N ASN A 490 -10.20 -24.42 5.75
CA ASN A 490 -10.90 -25.60 6.27
C ASN A 490 -10.13 -26.91 6.06
N VAL A 491 -8.91 -26.84 5.55
CA VAL A 491 -7.98 -27.99 5.39
C VAL A 491 -6.97 -28.00 6.54
#